data_547bc72eeb352158eeb35e000e68bd37
#
_entry.id   547bc72eeb352158eeb35e000e68bd37
#
_cell.length_a   1.000
_cell.length_b   1.000
_cell.length_c   1.000
_cell.angle_alpha   90.00
_cell.angle_beta   90.00
_cell.angle_gamma   90.00
#
_symmetry.space_group_name_H-M   'P 1'
#
loop_
_entity.id
_entity.type
_entity.pdbx_description
1 polymer ?
#
loop_
_entity_poly.entity_id
_entity_poly.type
_entity_poly.pdbx_seq_one_letter_code
_entity_poly.pdbx_strand_id
1 'polypeptide(L)'
;MYRVRFLLIILRCIAGALAPVERERRLSFRAIPLIDTDFSRMFTHSYALFMGLARWHLLFGSEFRNLAMRNKWAPVTTCEIINYKRSIRAFQKFELRTRVINWDDERFYVEQSFDVGGQTFVGALVEGLVRSPQGVLRPNEVFAEAGYEGPAPVPSEEMKEMIAYLKSSSFRTNGHRSDKGARAAG
;
A
#
# COMPACT_ATOMS: atom_id res chain seq x y z
N MET A 1 -17.31 10.18 -6.15
CA MET A 1 -16.15 10.06 -7.08
C MET A 1 -15.16 8.94 -6.69
N TYR A 2 -14.72 8.85 -5.44
CA TYR A 2 -13.84 7.75 -5.00
C TYR A 2 -14.40 6.36 -5.33
N ARG A 3 -15.67 6.10 -4.98
CA ARG A 3 -16.33 4.81 -5.26
C ARG A 3 -16.35 4.44 -6.75
N VAL A 4 -16.56 5.44 -7.62
CA VAL A 4 -16.55 5.22 -9.09
C VAL A 4 -15.13 4.86 -9.56
N ARG A 5 -14.11 5.60 -9.11
CA ARG A 5 -12.71 5.27 -9.43
C ARG A 5 -12.31 3.90 -8.91
N PHE A 6 -12.71 3.58 -7.69
CA PHE A 6 -12.48 2.27 -7.10
C PHE A 6 -13.10 1.15 -7.95
N LEU A 7 -14.39 1.29 -8.32
CA LEU A 7 -15.08 0.30 -9.16
C LEU A 7 -14.38 0.12 -10.51
N LEU A 8 -13.99 1.20 -11.17
CA LEU A 8 -13.28 1.15 -12.46
C LEU A 8 -11.93 0.44 -12.34
N ILE A 9 -11.18 0.67 -11.25
CA ILE A 9 -9.91 -0.02 -10.99
C ILE A 9 -10.15 -1.50 -10.77
N ILE A 10 -11.14 -1.88 -9.96
CA ILE A 10 -11.46 -3.30 -9.71
C ILE A 10 -11.89 -4.00 -11.01
N LEU A 11 -12.77 -3.39 -11.80
CA LEU A 11 -13.18 -3.94 -13.11
C LEU A 11 -11.99 -4.13 -14.04
N ARG A 12 -11.07 -3.14 -14.09
CA ARG A 12 -9.84 -3.24 -14.88
C ARG A 12 -8.93 -4.37 -14.40
N CYS A 13 -8.82 -4.58 -13.09
CA CYS A 13 -8.04 -5.69 -12.52
C CYS A 13 -8.67 -7.04 -12.84
N ILE A 14 -10.01 -7.14 -12.80
CA ILE A 14 -10.72 -8.39 -13.12
C ILE A 14 -10.56 -8.75 -14.59
N ALA A 15 -10.64 -7.78 -15.49
CA ALA A 15 -10.49 -7.98 -16.94
C ALA A 15 -9.04 -8.14 -17.41
N GLY A 16 -8.07 -7.75 -16.58
CA GLY A 16 -6.64 -7.80 -16.91
C GLY A 16 -5.97 -9.12 -16.48
N ALA A 17 -4.83 -9.41 -17.10
CA ALA A 17 -3.95 -10.50 -16.65
C ALA A 17 -3.37 -10.19 -15.26
N LEU A 18 -3.24 -11.23 -14.44
CA LEU A 18 -2.54 -11.13 -13.17
C LEU A 18 -1.04 -10.92 -13.44
N ALA A 19 -0.41 -10.15 -12.60
CA ALA A 19 1.03 -9.96 -12.66
C ALA A 19 1.63 -10.12 -11.26
N PRO A 20 2.92 -10.51 -11.17
CA PRO A 20 3.59 -10.70 -9.89
C PRO A 20 3.40 -9.53 -8.94
N VAL A 21 3.25 -9.79 -7.64
CA VAL A 21 2.95 -8.76 -6.63
C VAL A 21 4.10 -7.78 -6.43
N GLU A 22 5.32 -8.19 -6.68
CA GLU A 22 6.55 -7.37 -6.61
C GLU A 22 6.69 -6.40 -7.80
N ARG A 23 5.94 -6.64 -8.88
CA ARG A 23 5.99 -5.77 -10.05
C ARG A 23 5.41 -4.40 -9.75
N GLU A 24 6.20 -3.34 -10.01
CA GLU A 24 5.74 -1.96 -9.92
C GLU A 24 4.45 -1.74 -10.72
N ARG A 25 3.49 -1.07 -10.11
CA ARG A 25 2.22 -0.66 -10.75
C ARG A 25 2.21 0.84 -10.97
N ARG A 26 1.64 1.23 -12.10
CA ARG A 26 1.48 2.63 -12.48
C ARG A 26 0.04 2.92 -12.84
N LEU A 27 -0.51 3.95 -12.25
CA LEU A 27 -1.84 4.46 -12.54
C LEU A 27 -1.75 5.93 -12.90
N SER A 28 -2.31 6.29 -14.05
CA SER A 28 -2.38 7.68 -14.49
C SER A 28 -3.73 8.28 -14.10
N PHE A 29 -3.70 9.46 -13.52
CA PHE A 29 -4.86 10.21 -13.10
C PHE A 29 -4.79 11.66 -13.57
N ARG A 30 -5.93 12.34 -13.51
CA ARG A 30 -6.02 13.79 -13.61
C ARG A 30 -6.71 14.31 -12.36
N ALA A 31 -6.15 15.33 -11.72
CA ALA A 31 -6.75 15.99 -10.56
C ALA A 31 -8.00 16.76 -10.98
N ILE A 32 -9.14 16.48 -10.37
CA ILE A 32 -10.42 17.10 -10.68
C ILE A 32 -10.67 18.24 -9.70
N PRO A 33 -10.91 19.48 -10.19
CA PRO A 33 -11.24 20.62 -9.33
C PRO A 33 -12.47 20.35 -8.47
N LEU A 34 -12.49 20.92 -7.27
CA LEU A 34 -13.57 20.80 -6.28
C LEU A 34 -13.86 19.38 -5.78
N ILE A 35 -13.15 18.37 -6.31
CA ILE A 35 -13.26 16.97 -5.87
C ILE A 35 -11.95 16.52 -5.26
N ASP A 36 -10.85 16.66 -6.01
CA ASP A 36 -9.51 16.24 -5.56
C ASP A 36 -8.68 17.44 -5.09
N THR A 37 -9.04 18.64 -5.56
CA THR A 37 -8.33 19.89 -5.29
C THR A 37 -9.32 20.96 -4.85
N ASP A 38 -8.81 21.99 -4.15
CA ASP A 38 -9.47 23.29 -4.15
C ASP A 38 -9.42 23.91 -5.57
N PHE A 39 -9.48 25.22 -5.68
CA PHE A 39 -9.33 25.90 -6.98
C PHE A 39 -7.92 25.80 -7.55
N SER A 40 -6.89 25.43 -6.75
CA SER A 40 -5.49 25.51 -7.11
C SER A 40 -4.70 24.22 -6.85
N ARG A 41 -4.85 23.59 -5.68
CA ARG A 41 -3.98 22.52 -5.20
C ARG A 41 -4.76 21.32 -4.69
N MET A 42 -4.15 20.13 -4.80
CA MET A 42 -4.72 18.89 -4.30
C MET A 42 -4.84 18.92 -2.77
N PHE A 43 -6.01 18.51 -2.27
CA PHE A 43 -6.24 18.34 -0.84
C PHE A 43 -5.36 17.23 -0.27
N THR A 44 -4.89 17.40 0.96
CA THR A 44 -4.06 16.41 1.64
C THR A 44 -4.73 15.04 1.71
N HIS A 45 -6.01 14.97 2.01
CA HIS A 45 -6.76 13.71 2.06
C HIS A 45 -6.89 13.02 0.69
N SER A 46 -6.86 13.78 -0.41
CA SER A 46 -6.95 13.22 -1.77
C SER A 46 -5.73 12.37 -2.09
N TYR A 47 -4.52 12.74 -1.62
CA TYR A 47 -3.34 11.90 -1.79
C TYR A 47 -3.53 10.53 -1.14
N ALA A 48 -4.00 10.48 0.11
CA ALA A 48 -4.26 9.21 0.81
C ALA A 48 -5.32 8.37 0.09
N LEU A 49 -6.38 8.99 -0.44
CA LEU A 49 -7.40 8.28 -1.24
C LEU A 49 -6.81 7.67 -2.51
N PHE A 50 -5.99 8.40 -3.27
CA PHE A 50 -5.33 7.88 -4.46
C PHE A 50 -4.33 6.76 -4.10
N MET A 51 -3.57 6.92 -3.02
CA MET A 51 -2.67 5.88 -2.52
C MET A 51 -3.42 4.59 -2.19
N GLY A 52 -4.57 4.70 -1.52
CA GLY A 52 -5.47 3.57 -1.27
C GLY A 52 -5.92 2.88 -2.55
N LEU A 53 -6.37 3.65 -3.56
CA LEU A 53 -6.77 3.10 -4.87
C LEU A 53 -5.62 2.35 -5.56
N ALA A 54 -4.40 2.87 -5.49
CA ALA A 54 -3.24 2.25 -6.12
C ALA A 54 -2.80 0.97 -5.39
N ARG A 55 -2.93 0.91 -4.06
CA ARG A 55 -2.71 -0.33 -3.29
C ARG A 55 -3.74 -1.40 -3.65
N TRP A 56 -5.01 -1.03 -3.80
CA TRP A 56 -6.03 -1.96 -4.30
C TRP A 56 -5.70 -2.48 -5.70
N HIS A 57 -5.23 -1.60 -6.60
CA HIS A 57 -4.78 -2.02 -7.94
C HIS A 57 -3.60 -3.00 -7.88
N LEU A 58 -2.63 -2.76 -6.99
CA LEU A 58 -1.51 -3.67 -6.78
C LEU A 58 -2.00 -5.06 -6.34
N LEU A 59 -2.86 -5.12 -5.33
CA LEU A 59 -3.33 -6.37 -4.73
C LEU A 59 -4.29 -7.14 -5.65
N PHE A 60 -5.32 -6.46 -6.18
CA PHE A 60 -6.31 -7.10 -7.05
C PHE A 60 -5.79 -7.41 -8.46
N GLY A 61 -4.72 -6.77 -8.90
CA GLY A 61 -4.03 -7.07 -10.16
C GLY A 61 -2.96 -8.16 -10.02
N SER A 62 -2.81 -8.80 -8.85
CA SER A 62 -1.81 -9.83 -8.59
C SER A 62 -2.43 -11.15 -8.14
N GLU A 63 -1.63 -12.22 -8.07
CA GLU A 63 -2.03 -13.53 -7.56
C GLU A 63 -2.57 -13.46 -6.12
N PHE A 64 -2.14 -12.48 -5.35
CA PHE A 64 -2.65 -12.22 -4.00
C PHE A 64 -4.19 -12.11 -3.97
N ARG A 65 -4.84 -11.61 -5.05
CA ARG A 65 -6.31 -11.50 -5.11
C ARG A 65 -6.99 -12.85 -4.85
N ASN A 66 -6.55 -13.89 -5.55
CA ASN A 66 -7.18 -15.22 -5.47
C ASN A 66 -7.01 -15.82 -4.07
N LEU A 67 -5.84 -15.64 -3.48
CA LEU A 67 -5.53 -16.07 -2.11
C LEU A 67 -6.35 -15.30 -1.07
N ALA A 68 -6.40 -13.97 -1.19
CA ALA A 68 -7.15 -13.12 -0.28
C ALA A 68 -8.64 -13.46 -0.27
N MET A 69 -9.23 -13.71 -1.45
CA MET A 69 -10.63 -14.10 -1.56
C MET A 69 -10.89 -15.50 -0.98
N ARG A 70 -10.04 -16.47 -1.29
CA ARG A 70 -10.19 -17.86 -0.83
C ARG A 70 -9.99 -17.99 0.68
N ASN A 71 -8.95 -17.34 1.21
CA ASN A 71 -8.51 -17.46 2.59
C ASN A 71 -9.06 -16.35 3.51
N LYS A 72 -9.89 -15.44 2.98
CA LYS A 72 -10.41 -14.25 3.68
C LYS A 72 -9.29 -13.38 4.26
N TRP A 73 -8.22 -13.21 3.49
CA TRP A 73 -7.11 -12.35 3.87
C TRP A 73 -7.44 -10.88 3.63
N ALA A 74 -7.11 -10.03 4.59
CA ALA A 74 -7.31 -8.60 4.53
C ALA A 74 -6.00 -7.85 4.76
N PRO A 75 -5.47 -7.12 3.76
CA PRO A 75 -4.36 -6.22 3.97
C PRO A 75 -4.81 -5.01 4.78
N VAL A 76 -4.02 -4.65 5.79
CA VAL A 76 -4.29 -3.54 6.69
C VAL A 76 -3.10 -2.59 6.69
N THR A 77 -3.32 -1.33 6.43
CA THR A 77 -2.31 -0.28 6.58
C THR A 77 -2.17 0.06 8.05
N THR A 78 -0.96 0.05 8.56
CA THR A 78 -0.63 0.37 9.96
C THR A 78 0.00 1.74 10.13
N CYS A 79 0.79 2.17 9.13
CA CYS A 79 1.40 3.50 9.13
C CYS A 79 1.60 4.03 7.71
N GLU A 80 1.55 5.35 7.56
CA GLU A 80 1.88 6.05 6.32
C GLU A 80 2.78 7.24 6.66
N ILE A 81 3.95 7.31 6.03
CA ILE A 81 4.84 8.48 6.04
C ILE A 81 4.77 9.12 4.67
N ILE A 82 4.33 10.37 4.59
CA ILE A 82 4.14 11.08 3.33
C ILE A 82 5.01 12.33 3.32
N ASN A 83 5.84 12.47 2.29
CA ASN A 83 6.67 13.64 2.04
C ASN A 83 6.13 14.45 0.86
N TYR A 84 5.62 15.64 1.13
CA TYR A 84 5.07 16.56 0.15
C TYR A 84 6.15 17.55 -0.34
N LYS A 85 6.83 17.25 -1.45
CA LYS A 85 7.83 18.14 -2.04
C LYS A 85 7.17 19.26 -2.86
N ARG A 86 6.11 18.95 -3.60
CA ARG A 86 5.34 19.89 -4.45
C ARG A 86 3.88 19.48 -4.47
N SER A 87 2.97 20.45 -4.59
CA SER A 87 1.54 20.19 -4.72
C SER A 87 1.13 19.94 -6.17
N ILE A 88 0.27 18.96 -6.40
CA ILE A 88 -0.40 18.73 -7.68
C ILE A 88 -1.52 19.78 -7.81
N ARG A 89 -1.62 20.38 -9.01
CA ARG A 89 -2.61 21.43 -9.30
C ARG A 89 -3.88 20.87 -9.89
N ALA A 90 -4.95 21.66 -9.83
CA ALA A 90 -6.19 21.38 -10.54
C ALA A 90 -5.92 21.10 -12.03
N PHE A 91 -6.63 20.12 -12.61
CA PHE A 91 -6.49 19.62 -13.98
C PHE A 91 -5.14 18.96 -14.31
N GLN A 92 -4.16 18.98 -13.42
CA GLN A 92 -2.84 18.40 -13.68
C GLN A 92 -2.93 16.87 -13.79
N LYS A 93 -2.28 16.33 -14.83
CA LYS A 93 -2.07 14.88 -14.96
C LYS A 93 -0.91 14.47 -14.04
N PHE A 94 -1.04 13.34 -13.41
CA PHE A 94 0.02 12.72 -12.62
C PHE A 94 -0.02 11.20 -12.77
N GLU A 95 1.11 10.57 -12.53
CA GLU A 95 1.26 9.12 -12.45
C GLU A 95 1.48 8.75 -10.98
N LEU A 96 0.78 7.75 -10.51
CA LEU A 96 0.99 7.16 -9.19
C LEU A 96 1.66 5.82 -9.35
N ARG A 97 2.91 5.72 -8.92
CA ARG A 97 3.67 4.47 -8.86
C ARG A 97 3.49 3.81 -7.51
N THR A 98 3.41 2.51 -7.51
CA THR A 98 3.24 1.70 -6.30
C THR A 98 4.00 0.41 -6.44
N ARG A 99 4.88 0.09 -5.49
CA ARG A 99 5.64 -1.16 -5.44
C ARG A 99 5.86 -1.65 -4.02
N VAL A 100 5.89 -2.96 -3.83
CA VAL A 100 6.39 -3.56 -2.59
C VAL A 100 7.91 -3.44 -2.62
N ILE A 101 8.51 -2.87 -1.58
CA ILE A 101 9.95 -2.61 -1.52
C ILE A 101 10.69 -3.46 -0.50
N ASN A 102 9.97 -4.02 0.46
CA ASN A 102 10.53 -4.92 1.46
C ASN A 102 9.42 -5.55 2.29
N TRP A 103 9.76 -6.56 3.08
CA TRP A 103 8.97 -7.09 4.18
C TRP A 103 9.89 -7.73 5.23
N ASP A 104 9.36 -7.87 6.45
CA ASP A 104 9.99 -8.61 7.54
C ASP A 104 9.00 -9.66 8.10
N ASP A 105 9.24 -10.21 9.28
CA ASP A 105 8.41 -11.25 9.88
C ASP A 105 6.99 -10.79 10.26
N GLU A 106 6.76 -9.47 10.35
CA GLU A 106 5.48 -8.93 10.82
C GLU A 106 4.81 -7.98 9.83
N ARG A 107 5.60 -7.27 9.00
CA ARG A 107 5.14 -6.14 8.19
C ARG A 107 5.66 -6.24 6.76
N PHE A 108 4.88 -5.69 5.84
CA PHE A 108 5.33 -5.39 4.48
C PHE A 108 5.38 -3.87 4.28
N TYR A 109 6.24 -3.45 3.37
CA TYR A 109 6.51 -2.05 3.08
C TYR A 109 6.27 -1.74 1.62
N VAL A 110 5.47 -0.71 1.35
CA VAL A 110 5.10 -0.26 0.02
C VAL A 110 5.59 1.16 -0.19
N GLU A 111 6.34 1.38 -1.24
CA GLU A 111 6.69 2.71 -1.72
C GLU A 111 5.64 3.20 -2.70
N GLN A 112 5.22 4.45 -2.55
CA GLN A 112 4.33 5.12 -3.47
C GLN A 112 4.88 6.50 -3.84
N SER A 113 4.77 6.88 -5.13
CA SER A 113 5.18 8.22 -5.57
C SER A 113 4.18 8.80 -6.56
N PHE A 114 3.90 10.09 -6.39
CA PHE A 114 3.12 10.88 -7.34
C PHE A 114 4.09 11.65 -8.23
N ASP A 115 4.09 11.33 -9.51
CA ASP A 115 5.01 11.90 -10.47
C ASP A 115 4.28 12.77 -11.49
N VAL A 116 4.86 13.91 -11.79
CA VAL A 116 4.37 14.86 -12.78
C VAL A 116 5.50 15.20 -13.73
N GLY A 117 5.33 14.90 -15.02
CA GLY A 117 6.37 15.15 -16.02
C GLY A 117 7.70 14.44 -15.71
N GLY A 118 7.66 13.24 -15.10
CA GLY A 118 8.85 12.47 -14.72
C GLY A 118 9.52 12.93 -13.42
N GLN A 119 8.98 13.93 -12.72
CA GLN A 119 9.50 14.41 -11.43
C GLN A 119 8.57 13.96 -10.30
N THR A 120 9.14 13.45 -9.20
CA THR A 120 8.39 13.08 -8.01
C THR A 120 7.98 14.32 -7.21
N PHE A 121 6.67 14.54 -7.10
CA PHE A 121 6.07 15.63 -6.34
C PHE A 121 5.77 15.22 -4.90
N VAL A 122 5.32 13.98 -4.70
CA VAL A 122 5.04 13.41 -3.38
C VAL A 122 5.57 12.00 -3.33
N GLY A 123 6.30 11.67 -2.29
CA GLY A 123 6.77 10.32 -1.98
C GLY A 123 6.15 9.81 -0.70
N ALA A 124 5.92 8.52 -0.62
CA ALA A 124 5.37 7.90 0.58
C ALA A 124 5.93 6.50 0.84
N LEU A 125 6.10 6.19 2.12
CA LEU A 125 6.31 4.85 2.63
C LEU A 125 5.07 4.42 3.41
N VAL A 126 4.55 3.25 3.06
CA VAL A 126 3.38 2.65 3.72
C VAL A 126 3.79 1.34 4.36
N GLU A 127 3.53 1.22 5.65
CA GLU A 127 3.67 -0.02 6.40
C GLU A 127 2.31 -0.71 6.48
N GLY A 128 2.28 -2.02 6.29
CA GLY A 128 1.08 -2.81 6.40
C GLY A 128 1.31 -4.22 6.92
N LEU A 129 0.21 -4.89 7.23
CA LEU A 129 0.18 -6.30 7.59
C LEU A 129 -0.97 -7.00 6.86
N VAL A 130 -0.97 -8.32 6.86
CA VAL A 130 -2.09 -9.12 6.35
C VAL A 130 -2.75 -9.83 7.53
N ARG A 131 -4.07 -9.70 7.62
CA ARG A 131 -4.90 -10.42 8.60
C ARG A 131 -5.68 -11.53 7.93
N SER A 132 -5.81 -12.64 8.65
CA SER A 132 -6.75 -13.73 8.39
C SER A 132 -7.75 -13.84 9.54
N PRO A 133 -8.79 -14.68 9.43
CA PRO A 133 -9.68 -15.01 10.55
C PRO A 133 -8.95 -15.62 11.77
N GLN A 134 -7.75 -16.20 11.55
CA GLN A 134 -6.93 -16.83 12.57
C GLN A 134 -5.93 -15.88 13.22
N GLY A 135 -5.74 -14.69 12.67
CA GLY A 135 -4.81 -13.68 13.20
C GLY A 135 -3.97 -12.99 12.13
N VAL A 136 -2.88 -12.38 12.55
CA VAL A 136 -1.91 -11.73 11.65
C VAL A 136 -1.02 -12.79 11.00
N LEU A 137 -0.86 -12.68 9.69
CA LEU A 137 -0.02 -13.57 8.89
C LEU A 137 1.39 -13.01 8.76
N ARG A 138 2.36 -13.89 8.65
CA ARG A 138 3.75 -13.52 8.35
C ARG A 138 3.88 -13.16 6.86
N PRO A 139 4.45 -12.03 6.50
CA PRO A 139 4.60 -11.64 5.10
C PRO A 139 5.33 -12.68 4.24
N ASN A 140 6.38 -13.32 4.76
CA ASN A 140 7.09 -14.37 4.03
C ASN A 140 6.15 -15.51 3.60
N GLU A 141 5.24 -15.95 4.47
CA GLU A 141 4.25 -17.00 4.15
C GLU A 141 3.27 -16.51 3.09
N VAL A 142 2.80 -15.26 3.23
CA VAL A 142 1.86 -14.63 2.29
C VAL A 142 2.48 -14.48 0.89
N PHE A 143 3.71 -13.99 0.79
CA PHE A 143 4.37 -13.79 -0.50
C PHE A 143 4.77 -15.12 -1.15
N ALA A 144 5.23 -16.10 -0.36
CA ALA A 144 5.52 -17.45 -0.86
C ALA A 144 4.25 -18.11 -1.43
N GLU A 145 3.11 -18.04 -0.72
CA GLU A 145 1.84 -18.57 -1.20
C GLU A 145 1.32 -17.79 -2.44
N ALA A 146 1.70 -16.51 -2.58
CA ALA A 146 1.43 -15.72 -3.78
C ALA A 146 2.40 -15.97 -4.95
N GLY A 147 3.25 -17.01 -4.84
CA GLY A 147 4.16 -17.44 -5.90
C GLY A 147 5.49 -16.68 -5.94
N TYR A 148 5.85 -15.95 -4.90
CA TYR A 148 7.15 -15.29 -4.80
C TYR A 148 8.15 -16.20 -4.09
N GLU A 149 9.21 -16.62 -4.80
CA GLU A 149 10.22 -17.56 -4.29
C GLU A 149 11.56 -16.89 -3.91
N GLY A 150 11.66 -15.57 -4.09
CA GLY A 150 12.88 -14.81 -3.84
C GLY A 150 12.99 -14.27 -2.41
N PRO A 151 14.17 -13.72 -2.04
CA PRO A 151 14.31 -12.94 -0.82
C PRO A 151 13.52 -11.65 -0.91
N ALA A 152 13.15 -11.05 0.24
CA ALA A 152 12.52 -9.73 0.25
C ALA A 152 13.35 -8.72 -0.56
N PRO A 153 12.72 -7.87 -1.39
CA PRO A 153 13.44 -6.86 -2.16
C PRO A 153 14.28 -5.96 -1.24
N VAL A 154 15.39 -5.45 -1.77
CA VAL A 154 16.25 -4.53 -1.03
C VAL A 154 15.83 -3.10 -1.33
N PRO A 155 15.32 -2.34 -0.34
CA PRO A 155 14.94 -0.94 -0.54
C PRO A 155 16.15 -0.02 -0.70
N SER A 156 15.92 1.21 -1.20
CA SER A 156 16.95 2.26 -1.22
C SER A 156 17.40 2.61 0.20
N GLU A 157 18.57 3.24 0.35
CA GLU A 157 19.08 3.65 1.67
C GLU A 157 18.09 4.59 2.39
N GLU A 158 17.51 5.57 1.69
CA GLU A 158 16.47 6.44 2.23
C GLU A 158 15.29 5.64 2.80
N MET A 159 14.82 4.63 2.08
CA MET A 159 13.71 3.78 2.54
C MET A 159 14.11 2.88 3.70
N LYS A 160 15.36 2.40 3.74
CA LYS A 160 15.88 1.63 4.89
C LYS A 160 15.88 2.45 6.18
N GLU A 161 16.33 3.70 6.10
CA GLU A 161 16.30 4.63 7.25
C GLU A 161 14.87 4.89 7.73
N MET A 162 13.94 5.12 6.81
CA MET A 162 12.52 5.30 7.15
C MET A 162 11.90 4.05 7.79
N ILE A 163 12.22 2.86 7.27
CA ILE A 163 11.78 1.57 7.85
C ILE A 163 12.39 1.38 9.24
N ALA A 164 13.68 1.68 9.42
CA ALA A 164 14.34 1.60 10.73
C ALA A 164 13.71 2.56 11.75
N TYR A 165 13.37 3.78 11.32
CA TYR A 165 12.63 4.73 12.15
C TYR A 165 11.27 4.18 12.57
N LEU A 166 10.48 3.61 11.64
CA LEU A 166 9.19 2.99 11.97
C LEU A 166 9.34 1.86 12.97
N LYS A 167 10.37 1.02 12.82
CA LYS A 167 10.65 -0.09 13.74
C LYS A 167 11.02 0.37 15.15
N SER A 168 11.71 1.49 15.28
CA SER A 168 12.13 2.06 16.57
C SER A 168 11.06 2.91 17.24
N SER A 169 10.04 3.35 16.50
CA SER A 169 9.05 4.31 17.01
C SER A 169 8.04 3.65 17.94
N SER A 170 7.66 4.36 19.01
CA SER A 170 6.61 3.95 19.96
C SER A 170 5.21 3.89 19.34
N PHE A 171 5.03 4.40 18.12
CA PHE A 171 3.78 4.30 17.37
C PHE A 171 3.51 2.90 16.85
N ARG A 172 4.50 2.01 16.81
CA ARG A 172 4.30 0.60 16.56
C ARG A 172 3.54 -0.01 17.74
N THR A 173 2.23 -0.04 17.65
CA THR A 173 1.44 -0.80 18.60
C THR A 173 1.87 -2.27 18.50
N ASN A 174 2.38 -2.82 19.61
CA ASN A 174 2.68 -4.24 19.76
C ASN A 174 1.38 -5.04 19.60
N GLY A 175 0.95 -5.27 18.38
CA GLY A 175 -0.25 -6.07 18.05
C GLY A 175 -0.09 -7.55 18.38
N HIS A 176 0.93 -7.91 19.14
CA HIS A 176 1.23 -9.31 19.48
C HIS A 176 1.58 -9.50 20.96
N ARG A 177 0.96 -8.75 21.89
CA ARG A 177 0.89 -9.20 23.28
C ARG A 177 -0.39 -9.97 23.49
N SER A 178 -0.30 -11.27 23.14
CA SER A 178 -0.81 -12.44 23.82
C SER A 178 -2.17 -12.36 24.51
N ASP A 179 -3.12 -12.96 23.86
CA ASP A 179 -4.25 -13.64 24.52
C ASP A 179 -3.85 -15.07 25.00
N LYS A 180 -2.62 -15.25 25.49
CA LYS A 180 -2.15 -16.52 26.05
C LYS A 180 -2.09 -16.54 27.59
N GLY A 181 -2.56 -15.49 28.27
CA GLY A 181 -2.46 -15.37 29.72
C GLY A 181 -3.78 -15.54 30.50
N ALA A 182 -4.94 -15.70 29.86
CA ALA A 182 -6.23 -15.67 30.56
C ALA A 182 -6.98 -17.01 30.65
N ARG A 183 -6.33 -18.14 30.36
CA ARG A 183 -6.96 -19.48 30.51
C ARG A 183 -6.22 -20.45 31.42
N ALA A 184 -5.52 -19.94 32.40
CA ALA A 184 -4.88 -20.80 33.42
C ALA A 184 -5.10 -20.24 34.85
N ALA A 185 -6.32 -19.86 35.19
CA ALA A 185 -6.75 -19.68 36.58
C ALA A 185 -8.30 -19.65 36.59
N GLY A 186 -8.93 -20.77 36.79
CA GLY A 186 -10.37 -20.91 36.96
C GLY A 186 -10.77 -22.36 36.83
#